data_d0342c36dbd767758beecf3fdb21c223
#
_entry.id   d0342c36dbd767758beecf3fdb21c223
#
_cell.length_a   1.000
_cell.length_b   1.000
_cell.length_c   1.000
_cell.angle_alpha   90.00
_cell.angle_beta   90.00
_cell.angle_gamma   90.00
#
_symmetry.space_group_name_H-M   'P 1'
#
loop_
_entity.id
_entity.type
_entity.pdbx_description
1 polymer ?
#
loop_
_entity_poly.entity_id
_entity_poly.type
_entity_poly.pdbx_seq_one_letter_code
_entity_poly.pdbx_strand_id
1 'polypeptide(L)'
;MIACPKSRFVLELENLTPAFTAAPIMHANFATLWRYLKTFTSLSNGGDIILIVGPSNNGKSQLLGLLTKHIRETLYPFVELGHVPIIGAKANPSRDSRMTPKQLIRSLLEDGGHPLFDPQRREQAGFYPRENRFSEDVLLGNLTELLSRRGVRYVLIDEGQAITRTKDPQFAATLMESLKTLAGSDRNLVVCGGYDLLEPALSVRSHLAVRTIVLHLAPYELTTGLTEWKRILKTLSTTPKLEGLGRVFSDSAQVLLTESNGCVGVLERRLKDCLSWCAAQGIPFDKTALSERRPTKLQWEVQRKDIADGIDQLHQVDWEAGAGGEVTLIGLAKKKQAETPRTIPRPKKQKPFQRNPDRFPGLR
;
A
#
# COMPACT_ATOMS: atom_id res chain seq x y z
N MET A 1 20.23 -11.97 24.81
CA MET A 1 19.26 -11.17 24.02
C MET A 1 19.79 -9.76 23.82
N ILE A 2 19.55 -9.19 22.66
CA ILE A 2 19.93 -7.81 22.31
C ILE A 2 18.68 -7.04 21.91
N ALA A 3 18.74 -5.70 21.93
CA ALA A 3 17.66 -4.88 21.36
C ALA A 3 17.44 -5.24 19.88
N CYS A 4 16.20 -5.23 19.44
CA CYS A 4 15.85 -5.56 18.06
C CYS A 4 16.63 -4.69 17.07
N PRO A 5 17.41 -5.27 16.16
CA PRO A 5 18.23 -4.50 15.21
C PRO A 5 17.35 -3.75 14.22
N LYS A 6 17.86 -2.64 13.70
CA LYS A 6 17.25 -1.89 12.60
C LYS A 6 17.98 -2.23 11.31
N SER A 7 17.25 -2.80 10.37
CA SER A 7 17.75 -2.92 9.00
C SER A 7 17.76 -1.54 8.32
N ARG A 8 18.40 -1.44 7.16
CA ARG A 8 18.45 -0.20 6.39
C ARG A 8 17.05 0.27 5.98
N PHE A 9 16.23 -0.63 5.50
CA PHE A 9 14.85 -0.34 5.10
C PHE A 9 14.00 0.15 6.29
N VAL A 10 14.14 -0.49 7.45
CA VAL A 10 13.47 -0.07 8.68
C VAL A 10 13.87 1.34 9.09
N LEU A 11 15.17 1.65 9.02
CA LEU A 11 15.68 3.00 9.32
C LEU A 11 15.10 4.04 8.35
N GLU A 12 15.04 3.73 7.05
CA GLU A 12 14.47 4.62 6.05
C GLU A 12 12.99 4.92 6.34
N LEU A 13 12.19 3.91 6.70
CA LEU A 13 10.77 4.09 7.04
C LEU A 13 10.54 4.83 8.35
N GLU A 14 11.29 4.50 9.41
CA GLU A 14 11.13 5.18 10.72
C GLU A 14 11.58 6.64 10.67
N ASN A 15 12.45 7.02 9.74
CA ASN A 15 12.90 8.38 9.52
C ASN A 15 11.99 9.21 8.60
N LEU A 16 10.91 8.60 8.07
CA LEU A 16 9.91 9.33 7.30
C LEU A 16 9.16 10.31 8.19
N THR A 17 9.47 11.58 8.08
CA THR A 17 8.79 12.64 8.81
C THR A 17 7.77 13.37 7.93
N PRO A 18 6.56 13.68 8.44
CA PRO A 18 5.63 14.55 7.75
C PRO A 18 6.23 15.95 7.51
N ALA A 19 5.65 16.70 6.58
CA ALA A 19 6.17 18.03 6.20
C ALA A 19 6.10 19.07 7.33
N PHE A 20 5.10 18.98 8.20
CA PHE A 20 4.78 19.99 9.19
C PHE A 20 4.74 19.48 10.62
N THR A 21 4.58 18.20 10.85
CA THR A 21 4.43 17.59 12.18
C THR A 21 5.60 16.68 12.49
N ALA A 22 5.89 16.46 13.77
CA ALA A 22 6.94 15.53 14.21
C ALA A 22 6.54 14.05 14.03
N ALA A 23 5.24 13.79 13.93
CA ALA A 23 4.67 12.44 13.74
C ALA A 23 3.49 12.52 12.77
N PRO A 24 3.10 11.40 12.14
CA PRO A 24 1.92 11.35 11.27
C PRO A 24 0.66 11.83 11.97
N ILE A 25 -0.17 12.59 11.27
CA ILE A 25 -1.46 13.04 11.79
C ILE A 25 -2.39 11.82 11.89
N MET A 26 -2.82 11.51 13.12
CA MET A 26 -3.71 10.39 13.41
C MET A 26 -5.18 10.74 13.08
N HIS A 27 -5.44 11.07 11.81
CA HIS A 27 -6.79 11.31 11.31
C HIS A 27 -7.62 10.01 11.22
N ALA A 28 -8.95 10.11 11.17
CA ALA A 28 -9.87 8.99 11.36
C ALA A 28 -9.53 7.76 10.47
N ASN A 29 -9.34 7.94 9.16
CA ASN A 29 -9.01 6.82 8.25
C ASN A 29 -7.66 6.18 8.61
N PHE A 30 -6.66 6.99 8.88
CA PHE A 30 -5.33 6.52 9.24
C PHE A 30 -5.33 5.81 10.61
N ALA A 31 -5.99 6.40 11.62
CA ALA A 31 -6.09 5.83 12.95
C ALA A 31 -6.86 4.49 12.96
N THR A 32 -7.89 4.34 12.12
CA THR A 32 -8.65 3.10 11.98
C THR A 32 -7.78 2.00 11.40
N LEU A 33 -7.08 2.25 10.30
CA LEU A 33 -6.15 1.29 9.72
C LEU A 33 -5.02 0.94 10.68
N TRP A 34 -4.43 1.94 11.33
CA TRP A 34 -3.37 1.72 12.31
C TRP A 34 -3.82 0.83 13.45
N ARG A 35 -5.00 1.07 14.01
CA ARG A 35 -5.56 0.24 15.09
C ARG A 35 -5.75 -1.20 14.65
N TYR A 36 -6.29 -1.40 13.44
CA TYR A 36 -6.46 -2.73 12.88
C TYR A 36 -5.12 -3.44 12.66
N LEU A 37 -4.16 -2.81 11.98
CA LEU A 37 -2.82 -3.37 11.75
C LEU A 37 -2.12 -3.75 13.04
N LYS A 38 -2.16 -2.87 14.04
CA LYS A 38 -1.57 -3.10 15.34
C LYS A 38 -2.19 -4.33 16.02
N THR A 39 -3.51 -4.44 16.02
CA THR A 39 -4.21 -5.58 16.63
C THR A 39 -3.94 -6.87 15.84
N PHE A 40 -4.07 -6.80 14.52
CA PHE A 40 -3.86 -7.96 13.65
C PHE A 40 -2.45 -8.53 13.79
N THR A 41 -1.42 -7.69 13.71
CA THR A 41 -0.02 -8.15 13.83
C THR A 41 0.30 -8.69 15.22
N SER A 42 -0.39 -8.25 16.26
CA SER A 42 -0.25 -8.80 17.61
C SER A 42 -0.91 -10.17 17.79
N LEU A 43 -1.90 -10.51 16.95
CA LEU A 43 -2.65 -11.78 17.01
C LEU A 43 -2.18 -12.79 15.98
N SER A 44 -1.55 -12.34 14.87
CA SER A 44 -1.14 -13.22 13.78
C SER A 44 0.05 -14.07 14.17
N ASN A 45 -0.07 -15.36 13.90
CA ASN A 45 1.02 -16.35 14.06
C ASN A 45 1.88 -16.50 12.80
N GLY A 46 1.53 -15.80 11.72
CA GLY A 46 2.17 -15.89 10.41
C GLY A 46 1.27 -16.52 9.35
N GLY A 47 1.73 -16.47 8.12
CA GLY A 47 1.01 -17.02 6.98
C GLY A 47 0.11 -16.04 6.25
N ASP A 48 -0.03 -14.83 6.75
CA ASP A 48 -0.94 -13.83 6.21
C ASP A 48 -0.25 -12.91 5.20
N ILE A 49 -1.02 -12.43 4.25
CA ILE A 49 -0.63 -11.44 3.27
C ILE A 49 -1.50 -10.20 3.47
N ILE A 50 -0.87 -9.09 3.81
CA ILE A 50 -1.56 -7.83 4.05
C ILE A 50 -1.24 -6.88 2.91
N LEU A 51 -2.26 -6.45 2.17
CA LEU A 51 -2.14 -5.43 1.13
C LEU A 51 -2.67 -4.10 1.66
N ILE A 52 -1.79 -3.11 1.75
CA ILE A 52 -2.16 -1.73 2.09
C ILE A 52 -2.25 -0.93 0.82
N VAL A 53 -3.47 -0.67 0.36
CA VAL A 53 -3.73 0.04 -0.90
C VAL A 53 -4.34 1.41 -0.69
N GLY A 54 -4.14 2.29 -1.66
CA GLY A 54 -4.70 3.63 -1.63
C GLY A 54 -3.98 4.59 -2.57
N PRO A 55 -4.47 5.83 -2.71
CA PRO A 55 -3.90 6.80 -3.63
C PRO A 55 -2.46 7.19 -3.23
N SER A 56 -1.71 7.66 -4.20
CA SER A 56 -0.37 8.20 -3.98
C SER A 56 -0.40 9.40 -3.02
N ASN A 57 0.64 9.53 -2.19
CA ASN A 57 0.74 10.59 -1.18
C ASN A 57 -0.43 10.62 -0.17
N ASN A 58 -0.94 9.46 0.24
CA ASN A 58 -1.97 9.38 1.29
C ASN A 58 -1.45 8.84 2.63
N GLY A 59 -0.12 8.78 2.84
CA GLY A 59 0.46 8.39 4.12
C GLY A 59 0.76 6.89 4.28
N LYS A 60 0.65 6.07 3.23
CA LYS A 60 0.88 4.62 3.29
C LYS A 60 2.26 4.25 3.84
N SER A 61 3.33 4.85 3.34
CA SER A 61 4.69 4.58 3.84
C SER A 61 4.89 5.04 5.30
N GLN A 62 4.18 6.09 5.74
CA GLN A 62 4.17 6.48 7.15
C GLN A 62 3.48 5.45 8.03
N LEU A 63 2.37 4.85 7.54
CA LEU A 63 1.69 3.75 8.22
C LEU A 63 2.61 2.53 8.34
N LEU A 64 3.35 2.21 7.28
CA LEU A 64 4.34 1.15 7.27
C LEU A 64 5.49 1.44 8.27
N GLY A 65 5.92 2.71 8.38
CA GLY A 65 6.91 3.15 9.38
C GLY A 65 6.43 2.98 10.82
N LEU A 66 5.15 3.29 11.10
CA LEU A 66 4.56 3.00 12.41
C LEU A 66 4.48 1.50 12.70
N LEU A 67 4.19 0.70 11.67
CA LEU A 67 4.15 -0.76 11.79
C LEU A 67 5.52 -1.33 12.11
N THR A 68 6.59 -0.89 11.44
CA THR A 68 7.96 -1.33 11.75
C THR A 68 8.34 -1.01 13.17
N LYS A 69 8.01 0.20 13.63
CA LYS A 69 8.25 0.62 15.01
C LYS A 69 7.49 -0.25 16.01
N HIS A 70 6.22 -0.52 15.76
CA HIS A 70 5.41 -1.39 16.62
C HIS A 70 5.95 -2.81 16.70
N ILE A 71 6.28 -3.43 15.55
CA ILE A 71 6.85 -4.78 15.51
C ILE A 71 8.14 -4.82 16.34
N ARG A 72 9.03 -3.88 16.13
CA ARG A 72 10.34 -3.85 16.76
C ARG A 72 10.31 -3.49 18.25
N GLU A 73 9.48 -2.53 18.63
CA GLU A 73 9.47 -2.01 20.02
C GLU A 73 8.47 -2.72 20.94
N THR A 74 7.40 -3.29 20.36
CA THR A 74 6.34 -3.92 21.14
C THR A 74 6.32 -5.43 21.00
N LEU A 75 6.40 -5.96 19.76
CA LEU A 75 6.30 -7.40 19.54
C LEU A 75 7.64 -8.11 19.76
N TYR A 76 8.72 -7.49 19.32
CA TYR A 76 10.09 -8.06 19.40
C TYR A 76 11.10 -7.05 19.98
N PRO A 77 10.90 -6.53 21.20
CA PRO A 77 11.80 -5.54 21.79
C PRO A 77 13.21 -6.09 21.99
N PHE A 78 13.30 -7.40 22.28
CA PHE A 78 14.55 -8.12 22.43
C PHE A 78 14.55 -9.40 21.61
N VAL A 79 15.66 -9.65 20.95
CA VAL A 79 15.85 -10.84 20.09
C VAL A 79 17.17 -11.53 20.41
N GLU A 80 17.31 -12.77 19.96
CA GLU A 80 18.58 -13.48 20.02
C GLU A 80 19.61 -12.86 19.10
N LEU A 81 20.88 -13.02 19.42
CA LEU A 81 21.98 -12.51 18.60
C LEU A 81 21.90 -13.12 17.19
N GLY A 82 21.87 -12.29 16.19
CA GLY A 82 21.75 -12.69 14.77
C GLY A 82 20.32 -12.76 14.25
N HIS A 83 19.30 -12.69 15.09
CA HIS A 83 17.91 -12.63 14.64
C HIS A 83 17.52 -11.21 14.18
N VAL A 84 16.70 -11.14 13.13
CA VAL A 84 16.16 -9.92 12.55
C VAL A 84 14.69 -10.18 12.21
N PRO A 85 13.76 -9.86 13.11
CA PRO A 85 12.36 -10.23 12.94
C PRO A 85 11.65 -9.51 11.79
N ILE A 86 12.22 -8.43 11.27
CA ILE A 86 11.64 -7.60 10.23
C ILE A 86 12.70 -7.20 9.20
N ILE A 87 12.39 -7.47 7.95
CA ILE A 87 13.16 -6.97 6.79
C ILE A 87 12.19 -6.40 5.75
N GLY A 88 12.72 -5.62 4.82
CA GLY A 88 11.89 -5.11 3.75
C GLY A 88 12.66 -4.56 2.57
N ALA A 89 11.90 -4.15 1.57
CA ALA A 89 12.44 -3.52 0.38
C ALA A 89 11.46 -2.50 -0.20
N LYS A 90 12.00 -1.50 -0.84
CA LYS A 90 11.23 -0.62 -1.70
C LYS A 90 11.25 -1.16 -3.12
N ALA A 91 10.05 -1.40 -3.68
CA ALA A 91 9.91 -1.89 -5.04
C ALA A 91 10.20 -0.75 -6.04
N ASN A 92 11.48 -0.47 -6.27
CA ASN A 92 11.91 0.56 -7.21
C ASN A 92 12.12 -0.06 -8.61
N PRO A 93 11.51 0.50 -9.67
CA PRO A 93 11.80 0.06 -11.02
C PRO A 93 13.27 0.33 -11.39
N SER A 94 13.87 -0.55 -12.19
CA SER A 94 15.19 -0.32 -12.78
C SER A 94 15.17 0.86 -13.77
N ARG A 95 16.35 1.19 -14.33
CA ARG A 95 16.50 2.23 -15.38
C ARG A 95 15.54 2.00 -16.57
N ASP A 96 15.18 0.75 -16.84
CA ASP A 96 14.25 0.39 -17.92
C ASP A 96 12.77 0.44 -17.49
N SER A 97 12.46 1.13 -16.38
CA SER A 97 11.11 1.26 -15.81
C SER A 97 10.42 -0.08 -15.48
N ARG A 98 11.20 -1.16 -15.34
CA ARG A 98 10.71 -2.50 -15.01
C ARG A 98 11.32 -2.98 -13.70
N MET A 99 10.49 -3.51 -12.84
CA MET A 99 10.98 -4.27 -11.70
C MET A 99 11.14 -5.73 -12.09
N THR A 100 12.25 -6.35 -11.71
CA THR A 100 12.46 -7.78 -11.88
C THR A 100 12.38 -8.50 -10.54
N PRO A 101 11.92 -9.78 -10.49
CA PRO A 101 11.95 -10.55 -9.25
C PRO A 101 13.33 -10.58 -8.61
N LYS A 102 14.37 -10.73 -9.44
CA LYS A 102 15.77 -10.72 -8.98
C LYS A 102 16.15 -9.46 -8.21
N GLN A 103 15.69 -8.28 -8.67
CA GLN A 103 15.99 -7.02 -7.97
C GLN A 103 15.33 -6.95 -6.61
N LEU A 104 14.06 -7.35 -6.52
CA LEU A 104 13.33 -7.35 -5.25
C LEU A 104 13.93 -8.35 -4.26
N ILE A 105 14.16 -9.59 -4.70
CA ILE A 105 14.79 -10.63 -3.88
C ILE A 105 16.17 -10.16 -3.40
N ARG A 106 16.95 -9.56 -4.28
CA ARG A 106 18.26 -9.02 -3.93
C ARG A 106 18.16 -7.91 -2.88
N SER A 107 17.24 -6.96 -3.02
CA SER A 107 17.04 -5.91 -2.03
C SER A 107 16.65 -6.48 -0.65
N LEU A 108 15.83 -7.55 -0.62
CA LEU A 108 15.49 -8.25 0.62
C LEU A 108 16.71 -8.98 1.21
N LEU A 109 17.56 -9.60 0.38
CA LEU A 109 18.82 -10.22 0.82
C LEU A 109 19.80 -9.18 1.39
N GLU A 110 19.89 -8.01 0.76
CA GLU A 110 20.70 -6.89 1.23
C GLU A 110 20.22 -6.40 2.59
N ASP A 111 18.91 -6.16 2.74
CA ASP A 111 18.30 -5.67 3.98
C ASP A 111 18.38 -6.69 5.12
N GLY A 112 18.27 -7.99 4.80
CA GLY A 112 18.45 -9.09 5.74
C GLY A 112 19.90 -9.34 6.14
N GLY A 113 20.87 -8.62 5.58
CA GLY A 113 22.29 -8.72 5.89
C GLY A 113 22.94 -10.03 5.39
N HIS A 114 22.52 -10.49 4.19
CA HIS A 114 23.14 -11.66 3.56
C HIS A 114 24.60 -11.39 3.20
N PRO A 115 25.58 -12.24 3.58
CA PRO A 115 27.01 -11.94 3.42
C PRO A 115 27.45 -11.55 2.01
N LEU A 116 26.85 -12.15 0.98
CA LEU A 116 27.19 -11.87 -0.42
C LEU A 116 26.49 -10.62 -0.99
N PHE A 117 25.43 -10.12 -0.34
CA PHE A 117 24.63 -9.01 -0.85
C PHE A 117 24.69 -7.76 0.02
N ASP A 118 25.17 -7.86 1.26
CA ASP A 118 25.38 -6.72 2.16
C ASP A 118 26.47 -5.79 1.60
N PRO A 119 26.15 -4.53 1.27
CA PRO A 119 27.10 -3.59 0.67
C PRO A 119 28.32 -3.35 1.55
N GLN A 120 28.16 -3.24 2.87
CA GLN A 120 29.26 -2.97 3.80
C GLN A 120 30.22 -4.15 3.88
N ARG A 121 29.72 -5.37 3.89
CA ARG A 121 30.57 -6.57 3.91
C ARG A 121 31.29 -6.79 2.58
N ARG A 122 30.65 -6.44 1.47
CA ARG A 122 31.30 -6.50 0.14
C ARG A 122 32.46 -5.55 0.06
N GLU A 123 32.28 -4.31 0.52
CA GLU A 123 33.32 -3.30 0.52
C GLU A 123 34.50 -3.75 1.38
N GLN A 124 34.26 -4.28 2.57
CA GLN A 124 35.30 -4.81 3.46
C GLN A 124 36.02 -6.03 2.88
N ALA A 125 35.30 -6.89 2.17
CA ALA A 125 35.87 -8.10 1.57
C ALA A 125 36.52 -7.88 0.20
N GLY A 126 36.36 -6.70 -0.40
CA GLY A 126 36.85 -6.40 -1.78
C GLY A 126 36.16 -7.29 -2.84
N PHE A 127 35.01 -7.89 -2.50
CA PHE A 127 34.34 -8.86 -3.35
C PHE A 127 33.06 -8.25 -3.96
N TYR A 128 33.07 -8.11 -5.26
CA TYR A 128 31.93 -7.63 -6.04
C TYR A 128 31.40 -8.78 -6.91
N PRO A 129 30.40 -9.54 -6.46
CA PRO A 129 29.80 -10.57 -7.31
C PRO A 129 29.24 -9.93 -8.57
N ARG A 130 29.59 -10.47 -9.74
CA ARG A 130 29.02 -10.02 -11.01
C ARG A 130 27.49 -10.25 -10.94
N GLU A 131 26.74 -9.18 -11.01
CA GLU A 131 25.31 -9.10 -10.71
C GLU A 131 24.44 -10.10 -11.47
N ASN A 132 24.85 -10.52 -12.66
CA ASN A 132 24.07 -11.39 -13.56
C ASN A 132 24.33 -12.90 -13.39
N ARG A 133 25.17 -13.33 -12.44
CA ARG A 133 25.55 -14.76 -12.32
C ARG A 133 24.53 -15.63 -11.58
N PHE A 134 23.66 -15.07 -10.80
CA PHE A 134 22.69 -15.85 -10.01
C PHE A 134 21.39 -16.00 -10.77
N SER A 135 20.90 -17.25 -10.89
CA SER A 135 19.52 -17.49 -11.33
C SER A 135 18.52 -17.00 -10.30
N GLU A 136 17.27 -16.82 -10.70
CA GLU A 136 16.19 -16.40 -9.78
C GLU A 136 15.97 -17.44 -8.69
N ASP A 137 16.00 -18.73 -9.05
CA ASP A 137 15.82 -19.84 -8.12
C ASP A 137 16.92 -19.86 -7.03
N VAL A 138 18.17 -19.61 -7.40
CA VAL A 138 19.28 -19.53 -6.44
C VAL A 138 19.08 -18.34 -5.48
N LEU A 139 18.65 -17.20 -5.99
CA LEU A 139 18.38 -16.02 -5.15
C LEU A 139 17.21 -16.26 -4.21
N LEU A 140 16.14 -16.88 -4.69
CA LEU A 140 14.96 -17.22 -3.89
C LEU A 140 15.32 -18.28 -2.81
N GLY A 141 16.10 -19.28 -3.16
CA GLY A 141 16.64 -20.26 -2.21
C GLY A 141 17.45 -19.59 -1.10
N ASN A 142 18.39 -18.71 -1.45
CA ASN A 142 19.20 -17.96 -0.50
C ASN A 142 18.33 -17.05 0.39
N LEU A 143 17.30 -16.42 -0.18
CA LEU A 143 16.37 -15.61 0.60
C LEU A 143 15.57 -16.46 1.59
N THR A 144 15.03 -17.59 1.16
CA THR A 144 14.28 -18.50 2.03
C THR A 144 15.15 -19.00 3.20
N GLU A 145 16.38 -19.36 2.92
CA GLU A 145 17.35 -19.77 3.96
C GLU A 145 17.68 -18.62 4.91
N LEU A 146 17.92 -17.42 4.39
CA LEU A 146 18.17 -16.22 5.20
C LEU A 146 16.98 -15.91 6.11
N LEU A 147 15.74 -15.93 5.58
CA LEU A 147 14.53 -15.68 6.35
C LEU A 147 14.39 -16.63 7.54
N SER A 148 14.68 -17.92 7.30
CA SER A 148 14.63 -18.95 8.35
C SER A 148 15.75 -18.75 9.39
N ARG A 149 17.00 -18.61 8.94
CA ARG A 149 18.17 -18.48 9.84
C ARG A 149 18.15 -17.18 10.66
N ARG A 150 17.59 -16.10 10.10
CA ARG A 150 17.45 -14.81 10.79
C ARG A 150 16.20 -14.71 11.67
N GLY A 151 15.33 -15.73 11.65
CA GLY A 151 14.08 -15.69 12.39
C GLY A 151 13.16 -14.56 11.95
N VAL A 152 13.13 -14.28 10.64
CA VAL A 152 12.29 -13.19 10.08
C VAL A 152 10.83 -13.56 10.23
N ARG A 153 10.04 -12.64 10.78
CA ARG A 153 8.59 -12.79 11.01
C ARG A 153 7.76 -11.89 10.12
N TYR A 154 8.33 -10.80 9.65
CA TYR A 154 7.66 -9.84 8.79
C TYR A 154 8.55 -9.46 7.60
N VAL A 155 8.00 -9.62 6.39
CA VAL A 155 8.60 -9.13 5.16
C VAL A 155 7.75 -7.97 4.66
N LEU A 156 8.34 -6.79 4.53
CA LEU A 156 7.64 -5.57 4.14
C LEU A 156 8.07 -5.12 2.75
N ILE A 157 7.12 -4.75 1.91
CA ILE A 157 7.39 -4.21 0.58
C ILE A 157 6.65 -2.88 0.44
N ASP A 158 7.40 -1.79 0.26
CA ASP A 158 6.83 -0.49 -0.09
C ASP A 158 6.87 -0.25 -1.61
N GLU A 159 6.01 0.66 -2.11
CA GLU A 159 5.84 0.97 -3.53
C GLU A 159 5.51 -0.27 -4.40
N GLY A 160 4.76 -1.21 -3.85
CA GLY A 160 4.46 -2.51 -4.47
C GLY A 160 3.80 -2.42 -5.85
N GLN A 161 3.17 -1.30 -6.22
CA GLN A 161 2.64 -1.09 -7.57
C GLN A 161 3.72 -1.14 -8.66
N ALA A 162 5.00 -1.00 -8.31
CA ALA A 162 6.08 -1.20 -9.26
C ALA A 162 6.18 -2.66 -9.75
N ILE A 163 5.66 -3.62 -8.96
CA ILE A 163 5.60 -5.04 -9.30
C ILE A 163 4.62 -5.28 -10.45
N THR A 164 3.54 -4.51 -10.50
CA THR A 164 2.43 -4.70 -11.46
C THR A 164 2.63 -3.94 -12.77
N ARG A 165 3.50 -2.92 -12.77
CA ARG A 165 3.81 -2.12 -13.96
C ARG A 165 4.71 -2.86 -14.95
N THR A 166 4.41 -4.13 -15.21
CA THR A 166 5.06 -4.92 -16.25
C THR A 166 4.17 -4.98 -17.48
N LYS A 167 4.77 -5.11 -18.67
CA LYS A 167 3.98 -5.27 -19.90
C LYS A 167 3.34 -6.65 -20.02
N ASP A 168 3.76 -7.58 -19.17
CA ASP A 168 3.28 -8.97 -19.17
C ASP A 168 2.50 -9.23 -17.86
N PRO A 169 1.17 -9.38 -17.93
CA PRO A 169 0.34 -9.70 -16.78
C PRO A 169 0.72 -11.04 -16.12
N GLN A 170 1.18 -12.02 -16.89
CA GLN A 170 1.63 -13.31 -16.34
C GLN A 170 2.86 -13.13 -15.45
N PHE A 171 3.74 -12.21 -15.81
CA PHE A 171 4.92 -11.90 -15.01
C PHE A 171 4.54 -11.29 -13.64
N ALA A 172 3.59 -10.36 -13.62
CA ALA A 172 3.08 -9.78 -12.36
C ALA A 172 2.46 -10.86 -11.46
N ALA A 173 1.66 -11.76 -12.03
CA ALA A 173 1.07 -12.88 -11.31
C ALA A 173 2.16 -13.85 -10.77
N THR A 174 3.14 -14.23 -11.58
CA THR A 174 4.26 -15.09 -11.16
C THR A 174 5.08 -14.44 -10.05
N LEU A 175 5.36 -13.14 -10.15
CA LEU A 175 6.08 -12.42 -9.09
C LEU A 175 5.27 -12.39 -7.79
N MET A 176 3.97 -12.14 -7.87
CA MET A 176 3.09 -12.22 -6.71
C MET A 176 3.04 -13.62 -6.11
N GLU A 177 3.05 -14.69 -6.92
CA GLU A 177 3.16 -16.07 -6.41
C GLU A 177 4.50 -16.31 -5.72
N SER A 178 5.61 -15.84 -6.29
CA SER A 178 6.93 -15.93 -5.67
C SER A 178 6.98 -15.18 -4.33
N LEU A 179 6.38 -13.98 -4.27
CA LEU A 179 6.28 -13.21 -3.02
C LEU A 179 5.44 -13.92 -1.95
N LYS A 180 4.40 -14.64 -2.36
CA LYS A 180 3.55 -15.40 -1.44
C LYS A 180 4.28 -16.58 -0.80
N THR A 181 5.30 -17.12 -1.44
CA THR A 181 6.17 -18.13 -0.81
C THR A 181 6.95 -17.55 0.36
N LEU A 182 7.15 -16.22 0.38
CA LEU A 182 7.78 -15.52 1.50
C LEU A 182 6.87 -15.45 2.74
N ALA A 183 5.54 -15.45 2.54
CA ALA A 183 4.57 -15.61 3.61
C ALA A 183 4.47 -17.10 3.99
N GLY A 184 5.50 -17.62 4.65
CA GLY A 184 5.51 -18.97 5.22
C GLY A 184 4.53 -19.09 6.39
N SER A 185 4.38 -20.30 6.94
CA SER A 185 3.47 -20.54 8.07
C SER A 185 3.78 -19.72 9.33
N ASP A 186 4.99 -19.19 9.42
CA ASP A 186 5.53 -18.44 10.55
C ASP A 186 5.86 -16.97 10.23
N ARG A 187 5.52 -16.50 9.03
CA ARG A 187 5.88 -15.16 8.54
C ARG A 187 4.71 -14.49 7.84
N ASN A 188 4.59 -13.19 8.03
CA ASN A 188 3.64 -12.33 7.36
C ASN A 188 4.31 -11.52 6.26
N LEU A 189 3.62 -11.36 5.13
CA LEU A 189 4.01 -10.46 4.05
C LEU A 189 3.11 -9.22 4.08
N VAL A 190 3.70 -8.04 4.12
CA VAL A 190 2.97 -6.77 4.03
C VAL A 190 3.41 -6.04 2.78
N VAL A 191 2.50 -5.80 1.86
CA VAL A 191 2.76 -5.07 0.61
C VAL A 191 1.97 -3.78 0.61
N CYS A 192 2.65 -2.67 0.42
CA CYS A 192 2.08 -1.33 0.41
C CYS A 192 2.22 -0.72 -0.98
N GLY A 193 1.12 -0.16 -1.53
CA GLY A 193 1.18 0.44 -2.86
C GLY A 193 -0.11 1.09 -3.37
N GLY A 194 -0.15 1.36 -4.66
CA GLY A 194 -1.31 1.86 -5.37
C GLY A 194 -2.38 0.80 -5.61
N TYR A 195 -3.50 1.22 -6.19
CA TYR A 195 -4.60 0.33 -6.55
C TYR A 195 -4.22 -0.73 -7.59
N ASP A 196 -3.20 -0.46 -8.41
CA ASP A 196 -2.64 -1.41 -9.40
C ASP A 196 -2.25 -2.76 -8.78
N LEU A 197 -2.08 -2.83 -7.46
CA LEU A 197 -1.78 -4.07 -6.73
C LEU A 197 -2.96 -5.03 -6.64
N LEU A 198 -4.18 -4.55 -6.79
CA LEU A 198 -5.39 -5.33 -6.52
C LEU A 198 -5.56 -6.47 -7.53
N GLU A 199 -5.49 -6.18 -8.82
CA GLU A 199 -5.72 -7.17 -9.87
C GLU A 199 -4.75 -8.36 -9.76
N PRO A 200 -3.41 -8.19 -9.78
CA PRO A 200 -2.52 -9.34 -9.70
C PRO A 200 -2.54 -10.05 -8.35
N ALA A 201 -2.88 -9.35 -7.28
CA ALA A 201 -2.93 -9.95 -5.95
C ALA A 201 -4.16 -10.83 -5.75
N LEU A 202 -5.26 -10.51 -6.40
CA LEU A 202 -6.56 -11.16 -6.23
C LEU A 202 -6.95 -12.09 -7.38
N SER A 203 -6.37 -11.91 -8.58
CA SER A 203 -6.57 -12.78 -9.74
C SER A 203 -5.91 -14.16 -9.59
N VAL A 204 -5.05 -14.33 -8.61
CA VAL A 204 -4.33 -15.58 -8.35
C VAL A 204 -5.21 -16.55 -7.56
N ARG A 205 -5.06 -17.84 -7.89
CA ARG A 205 -5.79 -19.03 -7.40
C ARG A 205 -6.37 -18.93 -5.97
N SER A 206 -7.55 -19.49 -5.77
CA SER A 206 -8.39 -19.41 -4.58
C SER A 206 -7.72 -19.55 -3.21
N HIS A 207 -6.71 -20.43 -3.08
CA HIS A 207 -6.00 -20.65 -1.81
C HIS A 207 -5.13 -19.48 -1.33
N LEU A 208 -4.87 -18.51 -2.20
CA LEU A 208 -4.08 -17.32 -1.89
C LEU A 208 -4.98 -16.13 -1.56
N ALA A 209 -6.13 -16.04 -2.21
CA ALA A 209 -7.13 -15.04 -1.90
C ALA A 209 -7.60 -15.15 -0.44
N VAL A 210 -7.78 -16.37 0.07
CA VAL A 210 -8.21 -16.64 1.45
C VAL A 210 -7.23 -16.11 2.50
N ARG A 211 -5.94 -16.02 2.19
CA ARG A 211 -4.89 -15.53 3.11
C ARG A 211 -4.55 -14.06 2.92
N THR A 212 -5.23 -13.39 2.01
CA THR A 212 -4.93 -11.99 1.66
C THR A 212 -5.96 -11.06 2.30
N ILE A 213 -5.47 -10.13 3.09
CA ILE A 213 -6.27 -9.07 3.73
C ILE A 213 -5.96 -7.77 2.99
N VAL A 214 -7.00 -7.12 2.48
CA VAL A 214 -6.86 -5.82 1.80
C VAL A 214 -7.29 -4.70 2.73
N LEU A 215 -6.37 -3.78 2.98
CA LEU A 215 -6.58 -2.60 3.81
C LEU A 215 -6.53 -1.36 2.92
N HIS A 216 -7.63 -0.63 2.87
CA HIS A 216 -7.74 0.57 2.05
C HIS A 216 -7.54 1.84 2.88
N LEU A 217 -6.45 2.56 2.63
CA LEU A 217 -6.27 3.91 3.15
C LEU A 217 -7.02 4.90 2.26
N ALA A 218 -8.32 5.04 2.54
CA ALA A 218 -9.24 5.85 1.75
C ALA A 218 -8.91 7.35 1.81
N PRO A 219 -9.02 8.08 0.69
CA PRO A 219 -9.04 9.54 0.71
C PRO A 219 -10.35 10.05 1.33
N TYR A 220 -10.41 11.32 1.71
CA TYR A 220 -11.62 11.95 2.22
C TYR A 220 -12.54 12.42 1.08
N GLU A 221 -13.82 12.15 1.21
CA GLU A 221 -14.84 12.63 0.28
C GLU A 221 -15.46 13.94 0.78
N LEU A 222 -15.91 14.79 -0.14
CA LEU A 222 -16.52 16.06 0.20
C LEU A 222 -17.82 15.89 1.00
N THR A 223 -18.59 14.86 0.70
CA THR A 223 -19.91 14.61 1.30
C THR A 223 -19.85 14.08 2.73
N THR A 224 -18.84 13.25 3.03
CA THR A 224 -18.76 12.51 4.31
C THR A 224 -17.55 12.93 5.14
N GLY A 225 -16.50 13.42 4.50
CA GLY A 225 -15.21 13.65 5.12
C GLY A 225 -14.91 15.08 5.57
N LEU A 226 -15.76 16.06 5.26
CA LEU A 226 -15.46 17.47 5.49
C LEU A 226 -15.23 17.82 6.97
N THR A 227 -15.94 17.20 7.89
CA THR A 227 -15.79 17.44 9.34
C THR A 227 -14.41 16.98 9.81
N GLU A 228 -13.98 15.80 9.42
CA GLU A 228 -12.66 15.28 9.77
C GLU A 228 -11.55 16.06 9.06
N TRP A 229 -11.78 16.46 7.82
CA TRP A 229 -10.86 17.33 7.08
C TRP A 229 -10.59 18.66 7.80
N LYS A 230 -11.63 19.29 8.33
CA LYS A 230 -11.47 20.50 9.17
C LYS A 230 -10.65 20.23 10.43
N ARG A 231 -10.75 19.04 11.03
CA ARG A 231 -9.90 18.64 12.17
C ARG A 231 -8.43 18.53 11.76
N ILE A 232 -8.16 17.92 10.59
CA ILE A 232 -6.80 17.84 10.05
C ILE A 232 -6.22 19.24 9.82
N LEU A 233 -6.97 20.11 9.17
CA LEU A 233 -6.56 21.51 8.95
C LEU A 233 -6.32 22.26 10.26
N LYS A 234 -7.17 22.05 11.28
CA LYS A 234 -6.96 22.60 12.62
C LYS A 234 -5.66 22.09 13.24
N THR A 235 -5.38 20.79 13.14
CA THR A 235 -4.12 20.21 13.63
C THR A 235 -2.91 20.81 12.90
N LEU A 236 -2.99 20.99 11.60
CA LEU A 236 -1.93 21.65 10.83
C LEU A 236 -1.72 23.11 11.26
N SER A 237 -2.79 23.85 11.52
CA SER A 237 -2.71 25.26 11.95
C SER A 237 -2.12 25.47 13.34
N THR A 238 -1.94 24.41 14.12
CA THR A 238 -1.24 24.47 15.42
C THR A 238 0.26 24.20 15.29
N THR A 239 0.74 23.86 14.10
CA THR A 239 2.18 23.64 13.89
C THR A 239 2.92 24.97 13.73
N PRO A 240 4.18 25.09 14.20
CA PRO A 240 4.91 26.36 14.19
C PRO A 240 5.03 27.02 12.80
N LYS A 241 5.08 26.20 11.73
CA LYS A 241 5.21 26.70 10.36
C LYS A 241 3.89 27.23 9.77
N LEU A 242 2.74 26.85 10.36
CA LEU A 242 1.40 27.15 9.85
C LEU A 242 0.55 27.87 10.93
N GLU A 243 1.19 28.30 12.01
CA GLU A 243 0.55 29.02 13.08
C GLU A 243 -0.08 30.34 12.57
N GLY A 244 -1.28 30.63 13.03
CA GLY A 244 -2.05 31.81 12.58
C GLY A 244 -2.89 31.59 11.31
N LEU A 245 -2.71 30.49 10.60
CA LEU A 245 -3.46 30.21 9.36
C LEU A 245 -4.83 29.53 9.57
N GLY A 246 -5.26 29.33 10.82
CA GLY A 246 -6.49 28.61 11.15
C GLY A 246 -7.74 29.18 10.48
N ARG A 247 -7.85 30.52 10.34
CA ARG A 247 -8.96 31.19 9.65
C ARG A 247 -8.91 30.92 8.13
N VAL A 248 -7.73 31.06 7.53
CA VAL A 248 -7.52 30.80 6.09
C VAL A 248 -7.89 29.34 5.75
N PHE A 249 -7.48 28.41 6.59
CA PHE A 249 -7.80 27.00 6.42
C PHE A 249 -9.29 26.68 6.59
N SER A 250 -9.93 27.29 7.59
CA SER A 250 -11.38 27.15 7.80
C SER A 250 -12.19 27.62 6.60
N ASP A 251 -11.87 28.80 6.07
CA ASP A 251 -12.57 29.42 4.94
C ASP A 251 -12.30 28.69 3.63
N SER A 252 -11.16 28.02 3.50
CA SER A 252 -10.74 27.30 2.29
C SER A 252 -10.91 25.78 2.40
N ALA A 253 -11.52 25.27 3.47
CA ALA A 253 -11.54 23.83 3.76
C ALA A 253 -12.10 22.97 2.63
N GLN A 254 -13.21 23.36 1.99
CA GLN A 254 -13.79 22.63 0.87
C GLN A 254 -12.90 22.64 -0.38
N VAL A 255 -12.31 23.81 -0.67
CA VAL A 255 -11.41 23.98 -1.80
C VAL A 255 -10.16 23.12 -1.61
N LEU A 256 -9.56 23.15 -0.41
CA LEU A 256 -8.39 22.33 -0.07
C LEU A 256 -8.69 20.84 -0.15
N LEU A 257 -9.85 20.41 0.32
CA LEU A 257 -10.30 19.01 0.20
C LEU A 257 -10.43 18.57 -1.27
N THR A 258 -11.13 19.38 -2.07
CA THR A 258 -11.36 19.07 -3.49
C THR A 258 -10.05 19.04 -4.28
N GLU A 259 -9.19 20.05 -4.09
CA GLU A 259 -7.95 20.18 -4.84
C GLU A 259 -6.84 19.22 -4.44
N SER A 260 -6.94 18.61 -3.23
CA SER A 260 -6.08 17.52 -2.79
C SER A 260 -6.68 16.14 -3.04
N ASN A 261 -7.84 16.04 -3.71
CA ASN A 261 -8.59 14.79 -3.88
C ASN A 261 -8.76 14.01 -2.54
N GLY A 262 -8.90 14.72 -1.44
CA GLY A 262 -9.04 14.15 -0.10
C GLY A 262 -7.80 13.45 0.47
N CYS A 263 -6.64 13.59 -0.17
CA CYS A 263 -5.38 12.98 0.26
C CYS A 263 -4.59 13.93 1.16
N VAL A 264 -4.32 13.51 2.40
CA VAL A 264 -3.63 14.36 3.40
C VAL A 264 -2.20 14.72 2.97
N GLY A 265 -1.43 13.79 2.43
CA GLY A 265 -0.07 14.08 1.97
C GLY A 265 -0.03 14.97 0.72
N VAL A 266 -1.08 14.95 -0.12
CA VAL A 266 -1.21 15.92 -1.24
C VAL A 266 -1.47 17.32 -0.68
N LEU A 267 -2.32 17.43 0.35
CA LEU A 267 -2.53 18.69 1.07
C LEU A 267 -1.22 19.22 1.66
N GLU A 268 -0.49 18.40 2.41
CA GLU A 268 0.79 18.78 3.01
C GLU A 268 1.80 19.26 1.97
N ARG A 269 1.92 18.52 0.87
CA ARG A 269 2.81 18.89 -0.24
C ARG A 269 2.43 20.24 -0.84
N ARG A 270 1.14 20.48 -1.05
CA ARG A 270 0.63 21.75 -1.57
C ARG A 270 0.92 22.92 -0.61
N LEU A 271 0.64 22.73 0.67
CA LEU A 271 0.92 23.76 1.67
C LEU A 271 2.41 24.08 1.75
N LYS A 272 3.27 23.06 1.66
CA LYS A 272 4.73 23.24 1.61
C LYS A 272 5.16 24.02 0.36
N ASP A 273 4.62 23.70 -0.81
CA ASP A 273 4.92 24.42 -2.05
C ASP A 273 4.48 25.88 -1.96
N CYS A 274 3.26 26.14 -1.48
CA CYS A 274 2.72 27.48 -1.29
C CYS A 274 3.54 28.31 -0.31
N LEU A 275 3.91 27.74 0.85
CA LEU A 275 4.79 28.39 1.83
C LEU A 275 6.16 28.73 1.24
N SER A 276 6.76 27.79 0.51
CA SER A 276 8.06 28.01 -0.10
C SER A 276 8.01 29.13 -1.14
N TRP A 277 6.94 29.19 -1.91
CA TRP A 277 6.71 30.25 -2.87
C TRP A 277 6.50 31.62 -2.21
N CYS A 278 5.64 31.68 -1.18
CA CYS A 278 5.42 32.92 -0.41
C CYS A 278 6.72 33.46 0.18
N ALA A 279 7.52 32.57 0.78
CA ALA A 279 8.81 32.94 1.35
C ALA A 279 9.80 33.46 0.29
N ALA A 280 9.82 32.83 -0.91
CA ALA A 280 10.67 33.26 -2.00
C ALA A 280 10.26 34.63 -2.60
N GLN A 281 8.97 34.96 -2.56
CA GLN A 281 8.43 36.23 -3.06
C GLN A 281 8.35 37.32 -1.98
N GLY A 282 8.58 36.99 -0.72
CA GLY A 282 8.43 37.92 0.40
C GLY A 282 6.98 38.35 0.65
N ILE A 283 5.99 37.52 0.28
CA ILE A 283 4.58 37.79 0.42
C ILE A 283 3.96 36.96 1.56
N PRO A 284 2.88 37.43 2.20
CA PRO A 284 2.20 36.70 3.24
C PRO A 284 1.49 35.45 2.67
N PHE A 285 1.39 34.40 3.49
CA PHE A 285 0.57 33.25 3.17
C PHE A 285 -0.89 33.55 3.49
N ASP A 286 -1.70 33.71 2.47
CA ASP A 286 -3.12 34.01 2.58
C ASP A 286 -3.98 33.20 1.59
N LYS A 287 -5.26 33.52 1.51
CA LYS A 287 -6.18 32.87 0.58
C LYS A 287 -5.82 33.13 -0.89
N THR A 288 -5.23 34.28 -1.19
CA THR A 288 -4.80 34.65 -2.55
C THR A 288 -3.63 33.78 -2.97
N ALA A 289 -2.62 33.64 -2.11
CA ALA A 289 -1.48 32.75 -2.32
C ALA A 289 -1.92 31.28 -2.56
N LEU A 290 -2.87 30.77 -1.77
CA LEU A 290 -3.46 29.44 -1.99
C LEU A 290 -4.17 29.33 -3.35
N SER A 291 -4.80 30.41 -3.82
CA SER A 291 -5.49 30.41 -5.11
C SER A 291 -4.53 30.45 -6.30
N GLU A 292 -3.40 31.14 -6.17
CA GLU A 292 -2.38 31.24 -7.21
C GLU A 292 -1.57 29.94 -7.34
N ARG A 293 -1.34 29.24 -6.23
CA ARG A 293 -0.58 27.97 -6.19
C ARG A 293 -1.50 26.74 -6.17
N ARG A 294 -2.48 26.71 -7.08
CA ARG A 294 -3.34 25.54 -7.26
C ARG A 294 -2.59 24.41 -8.00
N PRO A 295 -2.96 23.15 -7.76
CA PRO A 295 -2.50 22.07 -8.61
C PRO A 295 -2.94 22.28 -10.05
N THR A 296 -2.13 21.87 -11.02
CA THR A 296 -2.53 21.95 -12.42
C THR A 296 -3.76 21.05 -12.66
N LYS A 297 -4.63 21.46 -13.57
CA LYS A 297 -5.83 20.70 -13.93
C LYS A 297 -5.49 19.27 -14.29
N LEU A 298 -4.43 19.07 -15.08
CA LEU A 298 -3.97 17.74 -15.48
C LEU A 298 -3.57 16.86 -14.28
N GLN A 299 -2.78 17.40 -13.35
CA GLN A 299 -2.36 16.65 -12.15
C GLN A 299 -3.56 16.23 -11.30
N TRP A 300 -4.51 17.14 -11.11
CA TRP A 300 -5.71 16.88 -10.34
C TRP A 300 -6.62 15.82 -11.01
N GLU A 301 -6.85 15.94 -12.34
CA GLU A 301 -7.68 15.00 -13.11
C GLU A 301 -7.08 13.59 -13.14
N VAL A 302 -5.77 13.48 -13.39
CA VAL A 302 -5.07 12.18 -13.41
C VAL A 302 -5.20 11.47 -12.05
N GLN A 303 -4.94 12.19 -10.96
CA GLN A 303 -5.06 11.61 -9.62
C GLN A 303 -6.51 11.26 -9.28
N ARG A 304 -7.48 12.11 -9.65
CA ARG A 304 -8.90 11.85 -9.42
C ARG A 304 -9.38 10.61 -10.16
N LYS A 305 -8.93 10.44 -11.41
CA LYS A 305 -9.23 9.25 -12.20
C LYS A 305 -8.64 7.99 -11.57
N ASP A 306 -7.36 8.02 -11.19
CA ASP A 306 -6.69 6.91 -10.52
C ASP A 306 -7.44 6.47 -9.24
N ILE A 307 -7.92 7.43 -8.45
CA ILE A 307 -8.71 7.17 -7.24
C ILE A 307 -10.07 6.53 -7.60
N ALA A 308 -10.78 7.09 -8.60
CA ALA A 308 -12.09 6.58 -8.98
C ALA A 308 -12.00 5.15 -9.52
N ASP A 309 -11.08 4.91 -10.47
CA ASP A 309 -10.83 3.59 -11.04
C ASP A 309 -10.42 2.57 -9.95
N GLY A 310 -9.59 3.00 -9.00
CA GLY A 310 -9.16 2.16 -7.89
C GLY A 310 -10.27 1.82 -6.89
N ILE A 311 -11.15 2.76 -6.59
CA ILE A 311 -12.32 2.52 -5.73
C ILE A 311 -13.31 1.57 -6.43
N ASP A 312 -13.50 1.72 -7.74
CA ASP A 312 -14.36 0.81 -8.52
C ASP A 312 -13.79 -0.61 -8.54
N GLN A 313 -12.48 -0.79 -8.67
CA GLN A 313 -11.81 -2.09 -8.53
C GLN A 313 -12.02 -2.69 -7.13
N LEU A 314 -11.86 -1.90 -6.06
CA LEU A 314 -12.13 -2.35 -4.70
C LEU A 314 -13.57 -2.83 -4.51
N HIS A 315 -14.54 -2.12 -5.08
CA HIS A 315 -15.95 -2.53 -5.01
C HIS A 315 -16.23 -3.82 -5.78
N GLN A 316 -15.58 -4.04 -6.92
CA GLN A 316 -15.68 -5.29 -7.67
C GLN A 316 -15.14 -6.46 -6.85
N VAL A 317 -13.99 -6.29 -6.24
CA VAL A 317 -13.36 -7.29 -5.37
C VAL A 317 -14.24 -7.64 -4.17
N ASP A 318 -14.81 -6.65 -3.49
CA ASP A 318 -15.70 -6.88 -2.33
C ASP A 318 -16.98 -7.65 -2.70
N TRP A 319 -17.47 -7.44 -3.91
CA TRP A 319 -18.67 -8.12 -4.41
C TRP A 319 -18.39 -9.54 -4.93
N GLU A 320 -17.26 -9.75 -5.61
CA GLU A 320 -16.87 -11.04 -6.16
C GLU A 320 -16.28 -11.99 -5.11
N ALA A 321 -15.67 -11.47 -4.06
CA ALA A 321 -15.14 -12.24 -2.93
C ALA A 321 -16.22 -13.02 -2.15
N GLY A 322 -17.50 -12.73 -2.35
CA GLY A 322 -18.61 -13.53 -1.83
C GLY A 322 -18.64 -14.99 -2.33
N ALA A 323 -17.74 -15.39 -3.22
CA ALA A 323 -17.61 -16.75 -3.73
C ALA A 323 -16.51 -17.59 -3.03
N GLY A 324 -15.89 -17.13 -1.94
CA GLY A 324 -14.99 -18.00 -1.16
C GLY A 324 -13.79 -17.40 -0.47
N GLY A 325 -13.62 -16.07 -0.41
CA GLY A 325 -12.53 -15.43 0.33
C GLY A 325 -13.01 -14.20 1.08
N GLU A 326 -12.79 -14.13 2.39
CA GLU A 326 -13.00 -12.90 3.15
C GLU A 326 -11.94 -11.87 2.79
N VAL A 327 -12.28 -10.95 1.90
CA VAL A 327 -11.54 -9.70 1.72
C VAL A 327 -12.07 -8.71 2.74
N THR A 328 -11.33 -8.51 3.83
CA THR A 328 -11.71 -7.53 4.85
C THR A 328 -11.34 -6.13 4.36
N LEU A 329 -12.29 -5.42 3.74
CA LEU A 329 -12.12 -4.02 3.35
C LEU A 329 -12.39 -3.13 4.56
N ILE A 330 -11.32 -2.54 5.10
CA ILE A 330 -11.42 -1.55 6.17
C ILE A 330 -11.21 -0.17 5.55
N GLY A 331 -12.16 0.74 5.76
CA GLY A 331 -12.09 2.13 5.30
C GLY A 331 -12.99 2.49 4.13
N LEU A 332 -13.75 1.54 3.54
CA LEU A 332 -14.81 1.89 2.59
C LEU A 332 -16.05 2.37 3.34
N ALA A 333 -16.50 3.59 3.05
CA ALA A 333 -17.83 4.02 3.42
C ALA A 333 -18.85 3.10 2.73
N LYS A 334 -19.77 2.49 3.49
CA LYS A 334 -20.86 1.70 2.91
C LYS A 334 -21.58 2.59 1.91
N LYS A 335 -21.49 2.26 0.61
CA LYS A 335 -22.29 2.89 -0.42
C LYS A 335 -23.75 2.70 0.00
N LYS A 336 -24.47 3.76 0.33
CA LYS A 336 -25.94 3.66 0.44
C LYS A 336 -26.40 3.13 -0.91
N GLN A 337 -26.84 1.87 -0.93
CA GLN A 337 -27.52 1.31 -2.09
C GLN A 337 -28.71 2.23 -2.36
N ALA A 338 -28.63 2.96 -3.47
CA ALA A 338 -29.83 3.50 -4.06
C ALA A 338 -30.68 2.27 -4.39
N GLU A 339 -31.76 2.09 -3.66
CA GLU A 339 -32.78 1.08 -3.94
C GLU A 339 -33.38 1.38 -5.32
N THR A 340 -32.76 0.87 -6.35
CA THR A 340 -33.43 0.64 -7.62
C THR A 340 -34.14 -0.69 -7.46
N PRO A 341 -35.47 -0.72 -7.56
CA PRO A 341 -36.21 -1.98 -7.52
C PRO A 341 -35.73 -2.82 -8.70
N ARG A 342 -34.96 -3.85 -8.43
CA ARG A 342 -34.64 -4.88 -9.42
C ARG A 342 -35.89 -5.61 -9.78
N THR A 343 -36.48 -5.27 -10.93
CA THR A 343 -37.42 -6.15 -11.63
C THR A 343 -36.63 -7.42 -12.01
N ILE A 344 -36.77 -8.43 -11.16
CA ILE A 344 -36.24 -9.78 -11.46
C ILE A 344 -37.00 -10.25 -12.70
N PRO A 345 -36.33 -10.51 -13.85
CA PRO A 345 -37.00 -11.14 -14.97
C PRO A 345 -37.49 -12.51 -14.47
N ARG A 346 -38.78 -12.74 -14.49
CA ARG A 346 -39.33 -14.05 -14.16
C ARG A 346 -38.68 -15.08 -15.07
N PRO A 347 -38.07 -16.15 -14.54
CA PRO A 347 -37.54 -17.22 -15.38
C PRO A 347 -38.72 -17.80 -16.20
N LYS A 348 -38.54 -17.83 -17.53
CA LYS A 348 -39.50 -18.53 -18.40
C LYS A 348 -39.56 -19.95 -17.89
N LYS A 349 -40.80 -20.39 -17.49
CA LYS A 349 -41.08 -21.76 -17.09
C LYS A 349 -40.65 -22.70 -18.23
N GLN A 350 -39.51 -23.31 -18.12
CA GLN A 350 -39.15 -24.47 -18.94
C GLN A 350 -40.05 -25.62 -18.49
N LYS A 351 -40.84 -26.12 -19.41
CA LYS A 351 -41.63 -27.35 -19.15
C LYS A 351 -40.63 -28.49 -18.96
N PRO A 352 -40.68 -29.25 -17.86
CA PRO A 352 -39.83 -30.41 -17.68
C PRO A 352 -40.12 -31.42 -18.77
N PHE A 353 -39.10 -32.02 -19.34
CA PHE A 353 -39.18 -33.13 -20.32
C PHE A 353 -39.50 -32.79 -21.79
N GLN A 354 -39.17 -31.68 -22.35
CA GLN A 354 -39.05 -31.54 -23.77
C GLN A 354 -37.60 -31.91 -24.21
N ARG A 355 -37.39 -33.19 -24.59
CA ARG A 355 -36.22 -33.59 -25.38
C ARG A 355 -36.38 -33.01 -26.79
N ASN A 356 -35.43 -32.21 -27.25
CA ASN A 356 -35.31 -31.91 -28.66
C ASN A 356 -34.92 -33.21 -29.35
N PRO A 357 -35.69 -33.71 -30.36
CA PRO A 357 -35.25 -34.84 -31.16
C PRO A 357 -34.09 -34.32 -32.08
N ASP A 358 -32.87 -34.71 -31.78
CA ASP A 358 -31.76 -34.59 -32.74
C ASP A 358 -32.07 -35.46 -33.93
N ARG A 359 -32.36 -34.82 -35.06
CA ARG A 359 -32.42 -35.52 -36.35
C ARG A 359 -31.03 -35.80 -36.82
N PHE A 360 -30.59 -37.03 -36.68
CA PHE A 360 -29.43 -37.51 -37.42
C PHE A 360 -29.89 -37.64 -38.91
N PRO A 361 -29.17 -37.01 -39.89
CA PRO A 361 -29.36 -37.32 -41.28
C PRO A 361 -28.80 -38.71 -41.53
N GLY A 362 -29.69 -39.63 -41.98
CA GLY A 362 -29.32 -41.00 -42.27
C GLY A 362 -28.30 -41.12 -43.38
N LEU A 363 -27.40 -42.05 -43.18
CA LEU A 363 -26.56 -42.65 -44.19
C LEU A 363 -27.44 -43.29 -45.29
N ARG A 364 -27.17 -42.88 -46.54
CA ARG A 364 -27.26 -43.70 -47.71
C ARG A 364 -25.99 -43.54 -48.54
#